data_624bb6b0261ec71f435486459c2dff75
#
_entry.id   624bb6b0261ec71f435486459c2dff75
#
_cell.length_a   1.000
_cell.length_b   1.000
_cell.length_c   1.000
_cell.angle_alpha   90.00
_cell.angle_beta   90.00
_cell.angle_gamma   90.00
#
_symmetry.space_group_name_H-M   'P 1'
#
loop_
_entity.id
_entity.type
_entity.pdbx_description
1 polymer ?
#
loop_
_entity_poly.entity_id
_entity_poly.type
_entity_poly.pdbx_seq_one_letter_code
_entity_poly.pdbx_strand_id
1 'polypeptide(L)'
;MQLIRGLHNLTAKHRGCVATIGNFDGVHLGHQAILEQLQTLSRAQGLPVTVVIFEPQPREYFAGDQAPPRLTRLRDKVALLKAHGADRILCLPFNDALRSLTAQQFVERVLIEGLQVRHLVVGDDFRFGCDRAGDFALLQAVGHERGFAVEHTRTFALDDERVSSTRVRTLLASGNFFQAARMLGRPYGYQGRVVRDRQLGRTIGVPTANIPLTRRPMALRGVFACATRLPSGEWVAGVANIGWRPTVGADRPILEVHLLDREVELYGQTLTVVPCARLRGETKFDDFGALVTQIHRDIDNARRYFGQRDSHVAEAARADVNHATEEICAATLPQAQFPLASAPLPESSHAGAHAGPAPNEFRDD
;
A
#
# COMPACT_ATOMS: atom_id res chain seq x y z
N MET A 1 19.97 8.48 1.48
CA MET A 1 19.49 7.10 1.72
C MET A 1 20.12 6.13 0.72
N GLN A 2 20.53 4.94 1.20
CA GLN A 2 21.14 3.88 0.39
C GLN A 2 20.29 2.59 0.45
N LEU A 3 20.00 1.98 -0.71
CA LEU A 3 19.40 0.65 -0.81
C LEU A 3 20.50 -0.40 -1.00
N ILE A 4 20.64 -1.32 -0.04
CA ILE A 4 21.62 -2.39 -0.03
C ILE A 4 20.86 -3.70 -0.30
N ARG A 5 21.24 -4.42 -1.35
CA ARG A 5 20.57 -5.67 -1.76
C ARG A 5 21.42 -6.87 -1.35
N GLY A 6 20.95 -7.66 -0.38
CA GLY A 6 21.62 -8.84 0.14
C GLY A 6 22.79 -8.52 1.07
N LEU A 7 23.14 -9.50 1.91
CA LEU A 7 24.23 -9.39 2.90
C LEU A 7 25.61 -9.20 2.25
N HIS A 8 25.83 -9.80 1.09
CA HIS A 8 27.12 -9.75 0.37
C HIS A 8 27.50 -8.33 -0.11
N ASN A 9 26.55 -7.39 -0.14
CA ASN A 9 26.81 -5.99 -0.46
C ASN A 9 27.06 -5.11 0.77
N LEU A 10 27.01 -5.68 1.97
CA LEU A 10 27.42 -4.97 3.18
C LEU A 10 28.94 -4.78 3.19
N THR A 11 29.35 -3.58 3.58
CA THR A 11 30.76 -3.21 3.72
C THR A 11 30.98 -2.54 5.08
N ALA A 12 32.22 -2.31 5.48
CA ALA A 12 32.56 -1.66 6.77
C ALA A 12 31.81 -0.35 7.01
N LYS A 13 31.56 0.43 5.95
CA LYS A 13 30.79 1.71 6.04
C LYS A 13 29.31 1.54 6.44
N HIS A 14 28.77 0.32 6.34
CA HIS A 14 27.38 0.04 6.70
C HIS A 14 27.23 -0.44 8.15
N ARG A 15 28.35 -0.65 8.85
CA ARG A 15 28.38 -1.12 10.24
C ARG A 15 28.08 0.02 11.22
N GLY A 16 27.47 -0.32 12.35
CA GLY A 16 27.04 0.62 13.37
C GLY A 16 25.80 1.38 12.95
N CYS A 17 24.63 0.99 13.50
CA CYS A 17 23.35 1.61 13.18
C CYS A 17 22.32 1.42 14.29
N VAL A 18 21.28 2.25 14.28
CA VAL A 18 20.01 1.94 14.91
C VAL A 18 19.12 1.26 13.87
N ALA A 19 18.50 0.13 14.19
CA ALA A 19 17.86 -0.72 13.20
C ALA A 19 16.44 -1.14 13.57
N THR A 20 15.66 -1.49 12.57
CA THR A 20 14.40 -2.23 12.68
C THR A 20 14.29 -3.28 11.61
N ILE A 21 13.46 -4.29 11.84
CA ILE A 21 13.23 -5.40 10.92
C ILE A 21 11.72 -5.57 10.71
N GLY A 22 11.28 -5.65 9.47
CA GLY A 22 9.86 -5.89 9.18
C GLY A 22 9.53 -5.85 7.70
N ASN A 23 8.27 -6.16 7.38
CA ASN A 23 7.81 -6.11 5.99
C ASN A 23 7.52 -4.68 5.51
N PHE A 24 7.17 -3.79 6.41
CA PHE A 24 6.83 -2.39 6.15
C PHE A 24 5.85 -2.22 4.98
N ASP A 25 4.87 -3.14 4.86
CA ASP A 25 3.91 -3.09 3.77
C ASP A 25 2.85 -2.01 4.02
N GLY A 26 2.76 -1.05 3.10
CA GLY A 26 1.93 0.14 3.24
C GLY A 26 2.62 1.31 3.94
N VAL A 27 3.68 1.12 4.73
CA VAL A 27 4.32 2.15 5.57
C VAL A 27 3.25 3.01 6.27
N HIS A 28 2.35 2.32 6.99
CA HIS A 28 1.25 2.91 7.74
C HIS A 28 1.73 3.64 9.01
N LEU A 29 0.86 4.38 9.70
CA LEU A 29 1.22 5.19 10.87
C LEU A 29 1.98 4.40 11.95
N GLY A 30 1.62 3.12 12.19
CA GLY A 30 2.40 2.28 13.09
C GLY A 30 3.85 2.05 12.64
N HIS A 31 4.11 1.93 11.33
CA HIS A 31 5.47 1.86 10.80
C HIS A 31 6.19 3.22 10.90
N GLN A 32 5.46 4.33 10.70
CA GLN A 32 6.02 5.68 10.80
C GLN A 32 6.44 5.98 12.25
N ALA A 33 5.63 5.58 13.24
CA ALA A 33 5.99 5.70 14.65
C ALA A 33 7.29 4.94 15.02
N ILE A 34 7.49 3.75 14.43
CA ILE A 34 8.77 3.02 14.57
C ILE A 34 9.94 3.85 14.02
N LEU A 35 9.75 4.44 12.83
CA LEU A 35 10.80 5.24 12.20
C LEU A 35 11.10 6.52 12.99
N GLU A 36 10.10 7.16 13.59
CA GLU A 36 10.28 8.31 14.49
C GLU A 36 11.06 7.93 15.76
N GLN A 37 10.76 6.77 16.36
CA GLN A 37 11.52 6.23 17.50
C GLN A 37 12.99 6.02 17.10
N LEU A 38 13.23 5.39 15.93
CA LEU A 38 14.58 5.18 15.42
C LEU A 38 15.31 6.49 15.12
N GLN A 39 14.65 7.50 14.57
CA GLN A 39 15.26 8.81 14.35
C GLN A 39 15.67 9.50 15.65
N THR A 40 14.88 9.33 16.72
CA THR A 40 15.22 9.84 18.05
C THR A 40 16.48 9.18 18.59
N LEU A 41 16.56 7.85 18.50
CA LEU A 41 17.74 7.06 18.88
C LEU A 41 18.96 7.40 17.99
N SER A 42 18.74 7.56 16.69
CA SER A 42 19.75 7.95 15.72
C SER A 42 20.42 9.28 16.09
N ARG A 43 19.60 10.29 16.41
CA ARG A 43 20.11 11.61 16.83
C ARG A 43 20.89 11.54 18.14
N ALA A 44 20.38 10.75 19.12
CA ALA A 44 21.02 10.62 20.43
C ALA A 44 22.38 9.90 20.35
N GLN A 45 22.52 8.94 19.42
CA GLN A 45 23.72 8.10 19.30
C GLN A 45 24.65 8.49 18.15
N GLY A 46 24.24 9.43 17.28
CA GLY A 46 25.00 9.79 16.08
C GLY A 46 25.11 8.65 15.05
N LEU A 47 24.13 7.73 15.02
CA LEU A 47 24.13 6.53 14.19
C LEU A 47 23.04 6.59 13.12
N PRO A 48 23.26 6.03 11.91
CA PRO A 48 22.25 6.03 10.86
C PRO A 48 21.10 5.05 11.15
N VAL A 49 19.89 5.42 10.68
CA VAL A 49 18.71 4.56 10.71
C VAL A 49 18.79 3.53 9.59
N THR A 50 18.74 2.25 9.93
CA THR A 50 18.73 1.13 8.99
C THR A 50 17.44 0.33 9.11
N VAL A 51 16.70 0.16 8.00
CA VAL A 51 15.51 -0.67 7.93
C VAL A 51 15.83 -1.95 7.18
N VAL A 52 15.63 -3.10 7.82
CA VAL A 52 15.80 -4.42 7.20
C VAL A 52 14.44 -4.88 6.68
N ILE A 53 14.36 -5.15 5.38
CA ILE A 53 13.16 -5.66 4.70
C ILE A 53 13.47 -6.93 3.91
N PHE A 54 12.42 -7.64 3.51
CA PHE A 54 12.53 -8.89 2.77
C PHE A 54 11.87 -8.77 1.38
N GLU A 55 12.50 -9.35 0.35
CA GLU A 55 11.98 -9.39 -1.01
C GLU A 55 12.25 -10.75 -1.66
N PRO A 56 11.20 -11.54 -2.03
CA PRO A 56 9.78 -11.31 -1.74
C PRO A 56 9.49 -11.23 -0.22
N GLN A 57 8.29 -10.78 0.15
CA GLN A 57 7.88 -10.84 1.55
C GLN A 57 7.73 -12.30 2.00
N PRO A 58 8.02 -12.66 3.28
CA PRO A 58 7.91 -14.05 3.74
C PRO A 58 6.57 -14.71 3.41
N ARG A 59 5.45 -14.00 3.60
CA ARG A 59 4.12 -14.54 3.26
C ARG A 59 3.96 -14.83 1.77
N GLU A 60 4.58 -14.06 0.89
CA GLU A 60 4.55 -14.30 -0.56
C GLU A 60 5.39 -15.52 -0.95
N TYR A 61 6.52 -15.70 -0.28
CA TYR A 61 7.37 -16.86 -0.49
C TYR A 61 6.65 -18.16 -0.13
N PHE A 62 5.94 -18.20 1.01
CA PHE A 62 5.26 -19.41 1.48
C PHE A 62 3.90 -19.65 0.82
N ALA A 63 3.11 -18.61 0.59
CA ALA A 63 1.73 -18.74 0.12
C ALA A 63 1.56 -18.49 -1.39
N GLY A 64 2.61 -18.06 -2.10
CA GLY A 64 2.53 -17.78 -3.53
C GLY A 64 1.36 -16.87 -3.89
N ASP A 65 0.48 -17.34 -4.78
CA ASP A 65 -0.69 -16.58 -5.24
C ASP A 65 -1.78 -16.41 -4.17
N GLN A 66 -1.72 -17.17 -3.08
CA GLN A 66 -2.64 -17.06 -1.93
C GLN A 66 -2.15 -16.01 -0.91
N ALA A 67 -0.99 -15.41 -1.15
CA ALA A 67 -0.48 -14.37 -0.27
C ALA A 67 -1.41 -13.15 -0.24
N PRO A 68 -1.52 -12.45 0.92
CA PRO A 68 -2.26 -11.20 0.98
C PRO A 68 -1.72 -10.18 -0.04
N PRO A 69 -2.60 -9.41 -0.71
CA PRO A 69 -2.16 -8.43 -1.70
C PRO A 69 -1.23 -7.38 -1.08
N ARG A 70 -0.19 -6.99 -1.82
CA ARG A 70 0.72 -5.92 -1.38
C ARG A 70 0.03 -4.58 -1.35
N LEU A 71 0.30 -3.82 -0.30
CA LEU A 71 -0.08 -2.41 -0.21
C LEU A 71 0.91 -1.51 -0.96
N THR A 72 2.20 -1.86 -0.94
CA THR A 72 3.26 -1.08 -1.59
C THR A 72 4.21 -1.98 -2.39
N ARG A 73 4.55 -1.58 -3.61
CA ARG A 73 5.66 -2.18 -4.36
C ARG A 73 6.99 -1.80 -3.72
N LEU A 74 8.04 -2.60 -3.96
CA LEU A 74 9.36 -2.34 -3.39
C LEU A 74 9.84 -0.90 -3.65
N ARG A 75 9.68 -0.39 -4.89
CA ARG A 75 10.08 0.98 -5.23
C ARG A 75 9.36 2.03 -4.39
N ASP A 76 8.05 1.87 -4.24
CA ASP A 76 7.20 2.81 -3.51
C ASP A 76 7.48 2.73 -2.00
N LYS A 77 7.69 1.52 -1.47
CA LYS A 77 8.12 1.28 -0.09
C LYS A 77 9.46 1.95 0.22
N VAL A 78 10.45 1.78 -0.66
CA VAL A 78 11.77 2.42 -0.52
C VAL A 78 11.65 3.94 -0.49
N ALA A 79 10.82 4.53 -1.38
CA ALA A 79 10.58 5.97 -1.39
C ALA A 79 9.91 6.46 -0.10
N LEU A 80 8.91 5.73 0.39
CA LEU A 80 8.22 6.06 1.64
C LEU A 80 9.14 5.93 2.87
N LEU A 81 9.90 4.85 2.99
CA LEU A 81 10.86 4.68 4.08
C LEU A 81 11.90 5.82 4.09
N LYS A 82 12.37 6.23 2.91
CA LYS A 82 13.25 7.40 2.77
C LYS A 82 12.59 8.68 3.27
N ALA A 83 11.35 8.94 2.84
CA ALA A 83 10.60 10.12 3.26
C ALA A 83 10.39 10.19 4.78
N HIS A 84 10.31 9.02 5.44
CA HIS A 84 10.21 8.90 6.88
C HIS A 84 11.57 8.66 7.57
N GLY A 85 12.68 9.11 6.99
CA GLY A 85 13.98 9.24 7.66
C GLY A 85 14.83 7.97 7.73
N ALA A 86 14.56 6.95 6.93
CA ALA A 86 15.49 5.85 6.79
C ALA A 86 16.75 6.29 6.01
N ASP A 87 17.94 6.13 6.58
CA ASP A 87 19.22 6.40 5.91
C ASP A 87 19.65 5.24 5.03
N ARG A 88 19.36 4.02 5.47
CA ARG A 88 19.73 2.79 4.79
C ARG A 88 18.57 1.80 4.80
N ILE A 89 18.43 1.05 3.71
CA ILE A 89 17.49 -0.06 3.61
C ILE A 89 18.31 -1.29 3.21
N LEU A 90 18.36 -2.29 4.10
CA LEU A 90 18.89 -3.60 3.77
C LEU A 90 17.75 -4.48 3.27
N CYS A 91 17.74 -4.75 1.97
CA CYS A 91 16.75 -5.62 1.32
C CYS A 91 17.34 -7.04 1.18
N LEU A 92 16.90 -7.95 2.03
CA LEU A 92 17.34 -9.33 2.02
C LEU A 92 16.48 -10.16 1.06
N PRO A 93 17.08 -10.98 0.18
CA PRO A 93 16.33 -11.95 -0.60
C PRO A 93 15.74 -13.01 0.35
N PHE A 94 14.42 -13.12 0.39
CA PHE A 94 13.76 -14.18 1.15
C PHE A 94 13.71 -15.44 0.29
N ASN A 95 14.63 -16.34 0.53
CA ASN A 95 14.86 -17.58 -0.20
C ASN A 95 15.19 -18.74 0.75
N ASP A 96 15.46 -19.93 0.22
CA ASP A 96 15.79 -21.11 1.01
C ASP A 96 16.99 -20.88 1.94
N ALA A 97 18.03 -20.19 1.48
CA ALA A 97 19.20 -19.90 2.28
C ALA A 97 18.90 -19.00 3.50
N LEU A 98 18.03 -17.99 3.33
CA LEU A 98 17.66 -17.11 4.45
C LEU A 98 16.66 -17.78 5.40
N ARG A 99 15.64 -18.48 4.86
CA ARG A 99 14.60 -19.11 5.67
C ARG A 99 15.10 -20.27 6.53
N SER A 100 16.20 -20.94 6.11
CA SER A 100 16.79 -22.05 6.84
C SER A 100 17.71 -21.61 7.97
N LEU A 101 18.01 -20.31 8.10
CA LEU A 101 18.80 -19.82 9.22
C LEU A 101 18.05 -20.02 10.53
N THR A 102 18.73 -20.63 11.53
CA THR A 102 18.20 -20.60 12.90
C THR A 102 18.09 -19.15 13.39
N ALA A 103 17.32 -18.92 14.46
CA ALA A 103 17.19 -17.59 15.05
C ALA A 103 18.57 -17.02 15.44
N GLN A 104 19.43 -17.84 16.06
CA GLN A 104 20.79 -17.42 16.41
C GLN A 104 21.64 -17.09 15.17
N GLN A 105 21.59 -17.93 14.13
CA GLN A 105 22.33 -17.66 12.90
C GLN A 105 21.87 -16.37 12.20
N PHE A 106 20.57 -16.08 12.26
CA PHE A 106 20.04 -14.83 11.72
C PHE A 106 20.59 -13.62 12.50
N VAL A 107 20.55 -13.67 13.83
CA VAL A 107 21.11 -12.59 14.67
C VAL A 107 22.60 -12.40 14.39
N GLU A 108 23.38 -13.49 14.41
CA GLU A 108 24.81 -13.41 14.18
C GLU A 108 25.14 -12.81 12.82
N ARG A 109 24.60 -13.38 11.73
CA ARG A 109 24.97 -12.99 10.36
C ARG A 109 24.43 -11.62 9.96
N VAL A 110 23.20 -11.29 10.39
CA VAL A 110 22.54 -10.05 9.93
C VAL A 110 22.81 -8.88 10.87
N LEU A 111 22.58 -9.08 12.16
CA LEU A 111 22.63 -7.99 13.14
C LEU A 111 24.05 -7.73 13.65
N ILE A 112 24.80 -8.79 13.96
CA ILE A 112 26.12 -8.67 14.59
C ILE A 112 27.21 -8.50 13.53
N GLU A 113 27.44 -9.50 12.69
CA GLU A 113 28.51 -9.47 11.68
C GLU A 113 28.20 -8.47 10.56
N GLY A 114 26.96 -8.48 10.08
CA GLY A 114 26.52 -7.68 8.94
C GLY A 114 26.43 -6.20 9.25
N LEU A 115 25.51 -5.82 10.14
CA LEU A 115 25.16 -4.43 10.43
C LEU A 115 25.89 -3.85 11.64
N GLN A 116 26.40 -4.69 12.56
CA GLN A 116 26.90 -4.27 13.88
C GLN A 116 25.90 -3.33 14.56
N VAL A 117 24.66 -3.83 14.71
CA VAL A 117 23.57 -3.06 15.29
C VAL A 117 23.93 -2.61 16.69
N ARG A 118 23.67 -1.35 17.03
CA ARG A 118 23.84 -0.79 18.38
C ARG A 118 22.52 -0.68 19.13
N HIS A 119 21.43 -0.49 18.38
CA HIS A 119 20.10 -0.42 18.94
C HIS A 119 19.10 -1.03 17.94
N LEU A 120 18.31 -1.97 18.41
CA LEU A 120 17.28 -2.65 17.61
C LEU A 120 15.89 -2.34 18.16
N VAL A 121 14.98 -1.90 17.30
CA VAL A 121 13.58 -1.67 17.65
C VAL A 121 12.71 -2.62 16.83
N VAL A 122 11.92 -3.48 17.45
CA VAL A 122 11.03 -4.45 16.80
C VAL A 122 9.65 -4.49 17.44
N GLY A 123 8.66 -5.00 16.71
CA GLY A 123 7.30 -5.19 17.26
C GLY A 123 7.22 -6.32 18.28
N ASP A 124 6.24 -6.27 19.16
CA ASP A 124 6.00 -7.27 20.21
C ASP A 124 5.73 -8.69 19.63
N ASP A 125 5.12 -8.74 18.46
CA ASP A 125 4.78 -9.96 17.74
C ASP A 125 5.86 -10.40 16.73
N PHE A 126 7.05 -9.78 16.79
CA PHE A 126 8.13 -10.10 15.87
C PHE A 126 8.66 -11.52 16.10
N ARG A 127 8.65 -12.32 15.03
CA ARG A 127 9.18 -13.68 15.00
C ARG A 127 10.11 -13.84 13.82
N PHE A 128 11.22 -14.54 14.01
CA PHE A 128 12.25 -14.70 13.00
C PHE A 128 12.97 -16.06 13.09
N GLY A 129 13.85 -16.32 12.13
CA GLY A 129 14.55 -17.59 12.01
C GLY A 129 13.66 -18.72 11.50
N CYS A 130 14.29 -19.90 11.29
CA CYS A 130 13.59 -21.11 10.92
C CYS A 130 12.47 -21.42 11.93
N ASP A 131 11.32 -21.85 11.43
CA ASP A 131 10.13 -22.19 12.22
C ASP A 131 9.64 -21.07 13.17
N ARG A 132 10.06 -19.82 12.92
CA ARG A 132 9.72 -18.64 13.73
C ARG A 132 10.15 -18.79 15.21
N ALA A 133 11.22 -19.56 15.45
CA ALA A 133 11.70 -19.89 16.80
C ALA A 133 12.29 -18.68 17.54
N GLY A 134 12.75 -17.65 16.82
CA GLY A 134 13.25 -16.42 17.40
C GLY A 134 12.14 -15.47 17.79
N ASP A 135 12.30 -14.84 18.94
CA ASP A 135 11.36 -13.86 19.49
C ASP A 135 12.10 -12.67 20.14
N PHE A 136 11.33 -11.79 20.77
CA PHE A 136 11.86 -10.61 21.45
C PHE A 136 12.79 -10.99 22.62
N ALA A 137 12.44 -12.02 23.39
CA ALA A 137 13.26 -12.46 24.55
C ALA A 137 14.64 -12.94 24.12
N LEU A 138 14.71 -13.70 23.04
CA LEU A 138 15.98 -14.13 22.44
C LEU A 138 16.81 -12.91 22.00
N LEU A 139 16.20 -11.94 21.35
CA LEU A 139 16.90 -10.71 20.91
C LEU A 139 17.45 -9.94 22.11
N GLN A 140 16.69 -9.81 23.20
CA GLN A 140 17.15 -9.15 24.42
C GLN A 140 18.34 -9.89 25.05
N ALA A 141 18.24 -11.21 25.19
CA ALA A 141 19.31 -12.04 25.77
C ALA A 141 20.62 -11.89 24.97
N VAL A 142 20.53 -12.05 23.64
CA VAL A 142 21.71 -11.91 22.76
C VAL A 142 22.18 -10.45 22.74
N GLY A 143 21.28 -9.48 22.74
CA GLY A 143 21.62 -8.05 22.81
C GLY A 143 22.44 -7.70 24.04
N HIS A 144 22.03 -8.21 25.21
CA HIS A 144 22.78 -8.04 26.47
C HIS A 144 24.16 -8.70 26.40
N GLU A 145 24.26 -9.91 25.85
CA GLU A 145 25.54 -10.64 25.68
C GLU A 145 26.49 -9.93 24.70
N ARG A 146 25.96 -9.43 23.58
CA ARG A 146 26.73 -8.88 22.45
C ARG A 146 26.84 -7.35 22.44
N GLY A 147 26.26 -6.66 23.41
CA GLY A 147 26.40 -5.22 23.61
C GLY A 147 25.56 -4.36 22.64
N PHE A 148 24.33 -4.79 22.31
CA PHE A 148 23.36 -3.94 21.64
C PHE A 148 22.03 -3.90 22.39
N ALA A 149 21.37 -2.75 22.38
CA ALA A 149 20.08 -2.58 23.02
C ALA A 149 18.93 -3.10 22.15
N VAL A 150 17.89 -3.63 22.78
CA VAL A 150 16.65 -4.07 22.11
C VAL A 150 15.44 -3.44 22.79
N GLU A 151 14.63 -2.75 22.00
CA GLU A 151 13.41 -2.09 22.46
C GLU A 151 12.17 -2.57 21.70
N HIS A 152 11.02 -2.54 22.38
CA HIS A 152 9.72 -2.70 21.76
C HIS A 152 9.30 -1.46 21.00
N THR A 153 8.59 -1.66 19.91
CA THR A 153 7.80 -0.58 19.32
C THR A 153 6.56 -0.32 20.17
N ARG A 154 6.22 0.94 20.34
CA ARG A 154 4.91 1.27 20.90
C ARG A 154 3.81 0.89 19.91
N THR A 155 2.80 0.14 20.38
CA THR A 155 1.61 -0.13 19.56
C THR A 155 0.93 1.19 19.23
N PHE A 156 0.77 1.45 17.92
CA PHE A 156 0.07 2.65 17.45
C PHE A 156 -1.40 2.29 17.19
N ALA A 157 -2.30 2.99 17.88
CA ALA A 157 -3.74 2.90 17.67
C ALA A 157 -4.30 4.23 17.16
N LEU A 158 -5.31 4.16 16.33
CA LEU A 158 -6.10 5.29 15.85
C LEU A 158 -7.56 5.00 16.17
N ASP A 159 -8.23 5.88 16.94
CA ASP A 159 -9.61 5.69 17.41
C ASP A 159 -9.77 4.31 18.12
N ASP A 160 -8.85 3.98 19.04
CA ASP A 160 -8.77 2.72 19.79
C ASP A 160 -8.57 1.46 18.92
N GLU A 161 -8.39 1.61 17.61
CA GLU A 161 -8.13 0.50 16.70
C GLU A 161 -6.64 0.41 16.35
N ARG A 162 -6.04 -0.79 16.51
CA ARG A 162 -4.63 -1.03 16.14
C ARG A 162 -4.42 -0.81 14.63
N VAL A 163 -3.48 0.08 14.28
CA VAL A 163 -3.07 0.32 12.90
C VAL A 163 -2.20 -0.82 12.40
N SER A 164 -2.64 -1.51 11.34
CA SER A 164 -1.91 -2.65 10.76
C SER A 164 -2.12 -2.77 9.24
N SER A 165 -1.17 -3.40 8.54
CA SER A 165 -1.32 -3.70 7.10
C SER A 165 -2.56 -4.56 6.80
N THR A 166 -2.94 -5.46 7.69
CA THR A 166 -4.15 -6.30 7.54
C THR A 166 -5.40 -5.43 7.57
N ARG A 167 -5.50 -4.53 8.55
CA ARG A 167 -6.64 -3.62 8.66
C ARG A 167 -6.76 -2.69 7.45
N VAL A 168 -5.64 -2.12 7.00
CA VAL A 168 -5.61 -1.30 5.77
C VAL A 168 -6.14 -2.08 4.57
N ARG A 169 -5.74 -3.36 4.39
CA ARG A 169 -6.27 -4.20 3.29
C ARG A 169 -7.79 -4.41 3.40
N THR A 170 -8.29 -4.68 4.59
CA THR A 170 -9.74 -4.83 4.83
C THR A 170 -10.50 -3.55 4.44
N LEU A 171 -10.02 -2.39 4.86
CA LEU A 171 -10.63 -1.10 4.55
C LEU A 171 -10.61 -0.81 3.04
N LEU A 172 -9.51 -1.09 2.37
CA LEU A 172 -9.42 -0.96 0.91
C LEU A 172 -10.37 -1.93 0.20
N ALA A 173 -10.44 -3.19 0.65
CA ALA A 173 -11.33 -4.20 0.08
C ALA A 173 -12.81 -3.82 0.23
N SER A 174 -13.20 -3.18 1.34
CA SER A 174 -14.55 -2.67 1.57
C SER A 174 -14.85 -1.32 0.88
N GLY A 175 -13.83 -0.68 0.26
CA GLY A 175 -13.99 0.65 -0.37
C GLY A 175 -13.95 1.80 0.62
N ASN A 176 -13.59 1.57 1.87
CA ASN A 176 -13.43 2.63 2.87
C ASN A 176 -12.05 3.31 2.74
N PHE A 177 -11.88 4.08 1.66
CA PHE A 177 -10.61 4.73 1.33
C PHE A 177 -10.24 5.83 2.32
N PHE A 178 -11.22 6.47 2.92
CA PHE A 178 -11.00 7.50 3.94
C PHE A 178 -10.31 6.91 5.19
N GLN A 179 -10.86 5.86 5.77
CA GLN A 179 -10.24 5.22 6.94
C GLN A 179 -8.90 4.55 6.61
N ALA A 180 -8.77 3.99 5.38
CA ALA A 180 -7.49 3.47 4.92
C ALA A 180 -6.43 4.59 4.83
N ALA A 181 -6.80 5.78 4.33
CA ALA A 181 -5.91 6.94 4.25
C ALA A 181 -5.52 7.45 5.66
N ARG A 182 -6.46 7.50 6.61
CA ARG A 182 -6.17 7.83 8.02
C ARG A 182 -5.13 6.88 8.61
N MET A 183 -5.26 5.57 8.39
CA MET A 183 -4.30 4.58 8.90
C MET A 183 -2.94 4.63 8.20
N LEU A 184 -2.93 5.01 6.92
CA LEU A 184 -1.70 5.16 6.14
C LEU A 184 -0.98 6.50 6.38
N GLY A 185 -1.68 7.51 6.92
CA GLY A 185 -1.21 8.90 6.98
C GLY A 185 -1.14 9.56 5.60
N ARG A 186 -1.76 8.96 4.57
CA ARG A 186 -1.83 9.46 3.19
C ARG A 186 -2.88 8.72 2.39
N PRO A 187 -3.42 9.29 1.28
CA PRO A 187 -4.25 8.55 0.34
C PRO A 187 -3.55 7.31 -0.21
N TYR A 188 -4.32 6.23 -0.38
CA TYR A 188 -3.84 5.04 -1.08
C TYR A 188 -3.91 5.27 -2.58
N GLY A 189 -2.84 4.99 -3.31
CA GLY A 189 -2.81 5.20 -4.74
C GLY A 189 -1.78 4.35 -5.48
N TYR A 190 -1.90 4.36 -6.79
CA TYR A 190 -0.99 3.68 -7.72
C TYR A 190 -0.20 4.72 -8.52
N GLN A 191 1.10 4.52 -8.61
CA GLN A 191 1.94 5.31 -9.49
C GLN A 191 2.51 4.42 -10.59
N GLY A 192 2.39 4.82 -11.85
CA GLY A 192 2.93 4.03 -12.94
C GLY A 192 3.05 4.78 -14.25
N ARG A 193 3.84 4.22 -15.16
CA ARG A 193 4.05 4.76 -16.50
C ARG A 193 2.94 4.30 -17.42
N VAL A 194 2.36 5.22 -18.17
CA VAL A 194 1.34 4.93 -19.17
C VAL A 194 1.98 4.24 -20.38
N VAL A 195 1.42 3.11 -20.76
CA VAL A 195 1.86 2.34 -21.93
C VAL A 195 0.83 2.40 -23.06
N ARG A 196 1.30 2.22 -24.28
CA ARG A 196 0.40 2.00 -25.42
C ARG A 196 -0.20 0.60 -25.35
N ASP A 197 -1.51 0.51 -25.57
CA ASP A 197 -2.25 -0.75 -25.64
C ASP A 197 -3.23 -0.69 -26.83
N ARG A 198 -4.20 -1.60 -26.93
CA ARG A 198 -5.15 -1.78 -28.03
C ARG A 198 -6.02 -0.56 -28.36
N GLN A 199 -6.06 0.45 -27.50
CA GLN A 199 -6.78 1.72 -27.68
C GLN A 199 -8.30 1.57 -27.94
N LEU A 200 -8.91 0.45 -27.50
CA LEU A 200 -10.33 0.17 -27.71
C LEU A 200 -11.24 1.26 -27.12
N GLY A 201 -10.85 1.91 -26.03
CA GLY A 201 -11.60 3.01 -25.44
C GLY A 201 -11.79 4.20 -26.40
N ARG A 202 -10.82 4.46 -27.29
CA ARG A 202 -10.94 5.54 -28.28
C ARG A 202 -12.06 5.29 -29.30
N THR A 203 -12.33 4.02 -29.66
CA THR A 203 -13.38 3.68 -30.62
C THR A 203 -14.78 3.90 -30.11
N ILE A 204 -14.94 4.04 -28.79
CA ILE A 204 -16.20 4.31 -28.10
C ILE A 204 -16.25 5.69 -27.45
N GLY A 205 -15.31 6.59 -27.80
CA GLY A 205 -15.27 7.95 -27.25
C GLY A 205 -14.77 8.03 -25.78
N VAL A 206 -14.20 6.96 -25.23
CA VAL A 206 -13.70 6.86 -23.84
C VAL A 206 -12.20 6.52 -23.84
N PRO A 207 -11.32 7.46 -24.22
CA PRO A 207 -9.88 7.20 -24.22
C PRO A 207 -9.38 6.87 -22.80
N THR A 208 -8.51 5.85 -22.68
CA THR A 208 -7.97 5.41 -21.39
C THR A 208 -6.44 5.42 -21.38
N ALA A 209 -5.86 5.86 -20.26
CA ALA A 209 -4.45 5.69 -19.95
C ALA A 209 -4.25 4.32 -19.27
N ASN A 210 -3.38 3.50 -19.85
CA ASN A 210 -3.14 2.12 -19.39
C ASN A 210 -1.84 2.05 -18.60
N ILE A 211 -1.93 1.63 -17.33
CA ILE A 211 -0.81 1.51 -16.40
C ILE A 211 -0.65 0.04 -16.01
N PRO A 212 0.41 -0.66 -16.45
CA PRO A 212 0.67 -2.03 -16.05
C PRO A 212 0.90 -2.14 -14.54
N LEU A 213 0.22 -3.08 -13.91
CA LEU A 213 0.41 -3.43 -12.51
C LEU A 213 1.29 -4.69 -12.40
N THR A 214 1.77 -4.99 -11.22
CA THR A 214 2.52 -6.22 -10.97
C THR A 214 1.58 -7.43 -11.00
N ARG A 215 2.09 -8.61 -11.37
CA ARG A 215 1.32 -9.88 -11.40
C ARG A 215 0.84 -10.39 -10.03
N ARG A 216 1.17 -9.71 -8.94
CA ARG A 216 0.81 -10.12 -7.58
C ARG A 216 -0.62 -9.73 -7.26
N PRO A 217 -1.29 -10.42 -6.32
CA PRO A 217 -2.64 -10.03 -5.89
C PRO A 217 -2.70 -8.52 -5.60
N MET A 218 -3.71 -7.86 -6.15
CA MET A 218 -3.92 -6.42 -5.98
C MET A 218 -4.80 -6.16 -4.77
N ALA A 219 -4.50 -5.06 -4.04
CA ALA A 219 -5.32 -4.64 -2.91
C ALA A 219 -6.71 -4.11 -3.33
N LEU A 220 -6.85 -3.67 -4.58
CA LEU A 220 -8.11 -3.18 -5.15
C LEU A 220 -8.41 -3.87 -6.47
N ARG A 221 -9.71 -4.15 -6.71
CA ARG A 221 -10.26 -4.65 -7.96
C ARG A 221 -11.64 -4.06 -8.19
N GLY A 222 -11.95 -3.71 -9.44
CA GLY A 222 -13.23 -3.11 -9.82
C GLY A 222 -13.08 -1.73 -10.44
N VAL A 223 -14.19 -0.98 -10.48
CA VAL A 223 -14.27 0.35 -11.06
C VAL A 223 -14.44 1.40 -9.97
N PHE A 224 -13.72 2.50 -10.10
CA PHE A 224 -13.61 3.53 -9.07
C PHE A 224 -13.71 4.94 -9.68
N ALA A 225 -14.38 5.85 -9.00
CA ALA A 225 -14.11 7.26 -9.15
C ALA A 225 -12.70 7.55 -8.60
N CYS A 226 -11.87 8.26 -9.31
CA CYS A 226 -10.47 8.49 -8.94
C CYS A 226 -10.01 9.91 -9.20
N ALA A 227 -9.06 10.39 -8.41
CA ALA A 227 -8.26 11.57 -8.71
C ALA A 227 -6.93 11.13 -9.34
N THR A 228 -6.56 11.75 -10.45
CA THR A 228 -5.33 11.45 -11.19
C THR A 228 -4.42 12.66 -11.22
N ARG A 229 -3.20 12.53 -10.71
CA ARG A 229 -2.18 13.56 -10.80
C ARG A 229 -1.41 13.40 -12.08
N LEU A 230 -1.47 14.45 -12.91
CA LEU A 230 -0.74 14.55 -14.17
C LEU A 230 0.74 14.92 -13.93
N PRO A 231 1.62 14.76 -14.93
CA PRO A 231 3.02 15.19 -14.84
C PRO A 231 3.20 16.69 -14.59
N SER A 232 2.22 17.49 -15.00
CA SER A 232 2.16 18.93 -14.69
C SER A 232 1.99 19.24 -13.20
N GLY A 233 1.58 18.24 -12.40
CA GLY A 233 1.18 18.40 -11.01
C GLY A 233 -0.33 18.64 -10.83
N GLU A 234 -1.08 18.91 -11.91
CA GLU A 234 -2.53 19.08 -11.90
C GLU A 234 -3.24 17.77 -11.49
N TRP A 235 -4.29 17.89 -10.68
CA TRP A 235 -5.18 16.80 -10.34
C TRP A 235 -6.44 16.85 -11.19
N VAL A 236 -6.80 15.75 -11.82
CA VAL A 236 -7.96 15.60 -12.71
C VAL A 236 -8.84 14.46 -12.21
N ALA A 237 -10.15 14.68 -12.19
CA ALA A 237 -11.12 13.64 -11.91
C ALA A 237 -11.13 12.58 -13.01
N GLY A 238 -11.43 11.32 -12.65
CA GLY A 238 -11.44 10.23 -13.61
C GLY A 238 -12.23 9.02 -13.12
N VAL A 239 -12.33 8.04 -14.03
CA VAL A 239 -12.80 6.68 -13.75
C VAL A 239 -11.63 5.74 -13.94
N ALA A 240 -11.35 4.93 -12.92
CA ALA A 240 -10.31 3.92 -12.95
C ALA A 240 -10.91 2.52 -12.92
N ASN A 241 -10.47 1.65 -13.82
CA ASN A 241 -10.74 0.21 -13.77
C ASN A 241 -9.46 -0.52 -13.38
N ILE A 242 -9.52 -1.30 -12.32
CA ILE A 242 -8.42 -2.14 -11.83
C ILE A 242 -8.86 -3.59 -11.96
N GLY A 243 -8.27 -4.31 -12.89
CA GLY A 243 -8.68 -5.67 -13.16
C GLY A 243 -7.64 -6.50 -13.89
N TRP A 244 -7.99 -7.75 -14.17
CA TRP A 244 -7.21 -8.64 -14.98
C TRP A 244 -7.66 -8.54 -16.43
N ARG A 245 -6.69 -8.41 -17.32
CA ARG A 245 -6.98 -8.48 -18.74
C ARG A 245 -6.50 -9.84 -19.27
N PRO A 246 -7.43 -10.68 -19.79
CA PRO A 246 -7.01 -11.88 -20.48
C PRO A 246 -6.31 -11.48 -21.80
N THR A 247 -5.00 -11.67 -21.83
CA THR A 247 -4.20 -11.53 -23.06
C THR A 247 -3.66 -12.88 -23.49
N VAL A 248 -3.55 -13.10 -24.79
CA VAL A 248 -2.93 -14.31 -25.31
C VAL A 248 -1.52 -14.42 -24.73
N GLY A 249 -1.32 -15.39 -23.84
CA GLY A 249 -0.02 -15.72 -23.25
C GLY A 249 0.26 -15.22 -21.84
N ALA A 250 -0.50 -14.32 -21.24
CA ALA A 250 -0.41 -14.00 -19.81
C ALA A 250 -1.54 -13.08 -19.34
N ASP A 251 -2.21 -13.48 -18.26
CA ASP A 251 -3.08 -12.60 -17.48
C ASP A 251 -2.21 -11.57 -16.75
N ARG A 252 -2.39 -10.30 -17.09
CA ARG A 252 -1.69 -9.21 -16.40
C ARG A 252 -2.68 -8.24 -15.80
N PRO A 253 -2.52 -7.88 -14.52
CA PRO A 253 -3.33 -6.84 -13.94
C PRO A 253 -2.97 -5.49 -14.55
N ILE A 254 -4.00 -4.71 -14.83
CA ILE A 254 -3.86 -3.37 -15.42
C ILE A 254 -4.75 -2.39 -14.65
N LEU A 255 -4.29 -1.15 -14.58
CA LEU A 255 -5.05 0.00 -14.18
C LEU A 255 -5.32 0.84 -15.43
N GLU A 256 -6.57 0.93 -15.83
CA GLU A 256 -7.07 1.75 -16.93
C GLU A 256 -7.72 2.98 -16.35
N VAL A 257 -7.33 4.18 -16.80
CA VAL A 257 -7.87 5.44 -16.30
C VAL A 257 -8.42 6.26 -17.46
N HIS A 258 -9.70 6.61 -17.39
CA HIS A 258 -10.33 7.63 -18.21
C HIS A 258 -10.38 8.94 -17.43
N LEU A 259 -9.81 10.01 -17.98
CA LEU A 259 -9.88 11.35 -17.40
C LEU A 259 -11.21 12.01 -17.81
N LEU A 260 -11.94 12.57 -16.84
CA LEU A 260 -13.18 13.29 -17.13
C LEU A 260 -12.85 14.66 -17.73
N ASP A 261 -13.55 14.98 -18.83
CA ASP A 261 -13.54 16.28 -19.48
C ASP A 261 -12.12 16.82 -19.84
N ARG A 262 -11.18 15.89 -20.10
CA ARG A 262 -9.80 16.19 -20.50
C ARG A 262 -9.30 15.23 -21.56
N GLU A 263 -8.75 15.79 -22.63
CA GLU A 263 -7.99 15.07 -23.64
C GLU A 263 -6.52 15.47 -23.55
N VAL A 264 -5.65 14.53 -23.15
CA VAL A 264 -4.21 14.76 -22.97
C VAL A 264 -3.43 13.56 -23.47
N GLU A 265 -2.34 13.81 -24.19
CA GLU A 265 -1.41 12.76 -24.57
C GLU A 265 -0.54 12.35 -23.37
N LEU A 266 -0.72 11.12 -22.88
CA LEU A 266 -0.11 10.64 -21.64
C LEU A 266 0.88 9.48 -21.83
N TYR A 267 1.07 8.99 -23.08
CA TYR A 267 1.97 7.86 -23.30
C TYR A 267 3.41 8.13 -22.86
N GLY A 268 3.99 7.17 -22.16
CA GLY A 268 5.33 7.28 -21.61
C GLY A 268 5.43 8.14 -20.36
N GLN A 269 4.38 8.83 -19.96
CA GLN A 269 4.32 9.68 -18.79
C GLN A 269 4.00 8.86 -17.53
N THR A 270 4.38 9.36 -16.36
CA THR A 270 4.06 8.73 -15.07
C THR A 270 2.88 9.45 -14.43
N LEU A 271 1.84 8.69 -14.11
CA LEU A 271 0.67 9.19 -13.40
C LEU A 271 0.63 8.65 -11.96
N THR A 272 -0.02 9.41 -11.07
CA THR A 272 -0.45 8.93 -9.76
C THR A 272 -1.96 8.90 -9.74
N VAL A 273 -2.55 7.73 -9.47
CA VAL A 273 -4.01 7.50 -9.47
C VAL A 273 -4.45 7.12 -8.07
N VAL A 274 -5.34 7.91 -7.50
CA VAL A 274 -5.91 7.76 -6.16
C VAL A 274 -7.38 7.39 -6.27
N PRO A 275 -7.79 6.16 -5.93
CA PRO A 275 -9.19 5.78 -5.84
C PRO A 275 -9.89 6.58 -4.73
N CYS A 276 -11.04 7.18 -5.06
CA CYS A 276 -11.81 8.02 -4.13
C CYS A 276 -13.12 7.35 -3.68
N ALA A 277 -13.79 6.64 -4.59
CA ALA A 277 -14.99 5.87 -4.29
C ALA A 277 -15.06 4.63 -5.17
N ARG A 278 -15.57 3.52 -4.63
CA ARG A 278 -15.89 2.32 -5.42
C ARG A 278 -17.22 2.55 -6.15
N LEU A 279 -17.23 2.45 -7.46
CA LEU A 279 -18.45 2.53 -8.28
C LEU A 279 -19.10 1.15 -8.40
N ARG A 280 -18.30 0.11 -8.66
CA ARG A 280 -18.74 -1.30 -8.71
C ARG A 280 -17.58 -2.29 -8.66
N GLY A 281 -17.89 -3.55 -8.49
CA GLY A 281 -16.98 -4.67 -8.70
C GLY A 281 -16.72 -4.96 -10.18
N GLU A 282 -15.87 -5.96 -10.46
CA GLU A 282 -15.69 -6.51 -11.81
C GLU A 282 -16.98 -7.22 -12.25
N THR A 283 -17.41 -7.00 -13.48
CA THR A 283 -18.61 -7.61 -14.07
C THR A 283 -18.27 -8.12 -15.47
N LYS A 284 -18.77 -9.30 -15.80
CA LYS A 284 -18.76 -9.82 -17.18
C LYS A 284 -19.98 -9.28 -17.90
N PHE A 285 -19.84 -8.96 -19.16
CA PHE A 285 -20.93 -8.48 -20.01
C PHE A 285 -21.18 -9.49 -21.13
N ASP A 286 -22.44 -9.66 -21.48
CA ASP A 286 -22.88 -10.63 -22.50
C ASP A 286 -22.52 -10.16 -23.90
N ASP A 287 -22.49 -8.84 -24.11
CA ASP A 287 -22.14 -8.23 -25.38
C ASP A 287 -21.38 -6.89 -25.21
N PHE A 288 -20.86 -6.40 -26.31
CA PHE A 288 -20.09 -5.14 -26.35
C PHE A 288 -20.97 -3.91 -26.08
N GLY A 289 -22.25 -3.91 -26.48
CA GLY A 289 -23.17 -2.79 -26.22
C GLY A 289 -23.48 -2.64 -24.75
N ALA A 290 -23.70 -3.75 -24.02
CA ALA A 290 -23.88 -3.76 -22.58
C ALA A 290 -22.63 -3.21 -21.85
N LEU A 291 -21.44 -3.58 -22.30
CA LEU A 291 -20.17 -3.03 -21.78
C LEU A 291 -20.12 -1.53 -21.97
N VAL A 292 -20.37 -1.03 -23.18
CA VAL A 292 -20.33 0.43 -23.50
C VAL A 292 -21.34 1.19 -22.65
N THR A 293 -22.56 0.68 -22.57
CA THR A 293 -23.62 1.27 -21.72
C THR A 293 -23.17 1.41 -20.26
N GLN A 294 -22.54 0.35 -19.74
CA GLN A 294 -22.07 0.37 -18.36
C GLN A 294 -20.90 1.34 -18.16
N ILE A 295 -19.98 1.45 -19.12
CA ILE A 295 -18.88 2.43 -19.07
C ILE A 295 -19.44 3.86 -18.96
N HIS A 296 -20.44 4.21 -19.75
CA HIS A 296 -21.08 5.54 -19.65
C HIS A 296 -21.77 5.76 -18.30
N ARG A 297 -22.45 4.75 -17.75
CA ARG A 297 -23.01 4.82 -16.38
C ARG A 297 -21.93 5.03 -15.32
N ASP A 298 -20.78 4.36 -15.45
CA ASP A 298 -19.66 4.53 -14.52
C ASP A 298 -19.10 5.95 -14.58
N ILE A 299 -19.01 6.54 -15.79
CA ILE A 299 -18.58 7.93 -16.01
C ILE A 299 -19.57 8.89 -15.35
N ASP A 300 -20.87 8.71 -15.57
CA ASP A 300 -21.91 9.55 -14.97
C ASP A 300 -21.95 9.43 -13.44
N ASN A 301 -21.70 8.23 -12.91
CA ASN A 301 -21.57 8.02 -11.46
C ASN A 301 -20.35 8.75 -10.89
N ALA A 302 -19.23 8.72 -11.59
CA ALA A 302 -18.03 9.45 -11.18
C ALA A 302 -18.26 10.98 -11.24
N ARG A 303 -18.92 11.50 -12.30
CA ARG A 303 -19.27 12.92 -12.39
C ARG A 303 -20.18 13.34 -11.22
N ARG A 304 -21.20 12.54 -10.89
CA ARG A 304 -22.06 12.80 -9.72
C ARG A 304 -21.27 12.79 -8.42
N TYR A 305 -20.38 11.84 -8.24
CA TYR A 305 -19.53 11.77 -7.06
C TYR A 305 -18.70 13.04 -6.88
N PHE A 306 -18.08 13.57 -7.92
CA PHE A 306 -17.29 14.78 -7.83
C PHE A 306 -18.17 16.04 -7.79
N GLY A 307 -19.26 16.14 -8.55
CA GLY A 307 -20.16 17.29 -8.57
C GLY A 307 -20.95 17.50 -7.27
N GLN A 308 -21.36 16.42 -6.57
CA GLN A 308 -22.01 16.54 -5.26
C GLN A 308 -21.06 17.10 -4.18
N ARG A 309 -19.76 17.01 -4.37
CA ARG A 309 -18.75 17.50 -3.43
C ARG A 309 -18.48 18.98 -3.58
N ASP A 310 -18.56 19.52 -4.78
CA ASP A 310 -18.42 20.95 -4.99
C ASP A 310 -19.56 21.73 -4.28
N SER A 311 -20.75 21.12 -4.13
CA SER A 311 -21.86 21.69 -3.38
C SER A 311 -21.70 21.59 -1.86
N HIS A 312 -21.11 20.50 -1.34
CA HIS A 312 -20.87 20.31 0.09
C HIS A 312 -19.63 21.05 0.62
N VAL A 313 -18.64 21.33 -0.23
CA VAL A 313 -17.48 22.16 0.14
C VAL A 313 -17.91 23.60 0.44
N ALA A 314 -18.90 24.12 -0.29
CA ALA A 314 -19.45 25.43 0.01
C ALA A 314 -20.21 25.47 1.36
N GLU A 315 -20.72 24.33 1.84
CA GLU A 315 -21.47 24.19 3.08
C GLU A 315 -20.58 23.79 4.27
N ALA A 316 -19.57 22.94 4.06
CA ALA A 316 -18.63 22.48 5.10
C ALA A 316 -17.56 23.54 5.45
N ALA A 317 -17.27 24.48 4.55
CA ALA A 317 -16.45 25.65 4.86
C ALA A 317 -17.08 26.55 5.94
N ARG A 318 -18.28 26.21 6.41
CA ARG A 318 -19.02 26.89 7.48
C ARG A 318 -19.11 26.09 8.80
N ALA A 319 -18.59 24.89 8.86
CA ALA A 319 -18.63 24.05 10.06
C ALA A 319 -17.23 23.51 10.41
N ASP A 320 -16.68 24.01 11.49
CA ASP A 320 -15.44 23.57 12.14
C ASP A 320 -15.53 22.10 12.60
N VAL A 321 -14.90 21.17 11.87
CA VAL A 321 -14.65 19.81 12.41
C VAL A 321 -13.37 19.17 11.84
N ASN A 322 -12.38 18.96 12.71
CA ASN A 322 -11.21 18.09 12.61
C ASN A 322 -10.07 18.46 11.65
N HIS A 323 -9.33 19.49 12.00
CA HIS A 323 -8.14 20.01 11.31
C HIS A 323 -7.05 19.00 10.95
N ALA A 324 -6.75 18.00 11.78
CA ALA A 324 -5.59 17.13 11.56
C ALA A 324 -5.75 16.10 10.43
N THR A 325 -6.98 15.64 10.15
CA THR A 325 -7.22 14.63 9.10
C THR A 325 -7.37 15.28 7.72
N GLU A 326 -7.87 16.50 7.69
CA GLU A 326 -7.95 17.32 6.48
C GLU A 326 -6.56 17.76 6.02
N GLU A 327 -5.63 18.10 6.92
CA GLU A 327 -4.25 18.44 6.60
C GLU A 327 -3.49 17.29 5.95
N ILE A 328 -3.68 16.04 6.39
CA ILE A 328 -3.00 14.87 5.80
C ILE A 328 -3.54 14.60 4.39
N CYS A 329 -4.84 14.73 4.17
CA CYS A 329 -5.45 14.57 2.84
C CYS A 329 -5.20 15.80 1.97
N ALA A 330 -5.22 16.99 2.52
CA ALA A 330 -5.00 18.24 1.85
C ALA A 330 -3.51 18.47 1.46
N ALA A 331 -2.57 18.01 2.25
CA ALA A 331 -1.14 18.05 1.90
C ALA A 331 -0.80 17.16 0.69
N THR A 332 -1.67 16.19 0.35
CA THR A 332 -1.45 15.25 -0.74
C THR A 332 -2.37 15.47 -1.95
N LEU A 333 -3.51 16.14 -1.75
CA LEU A 333 -4.46 16.56 -2.79
C LEU A 333 -4.68 18.06 -2.69
N PRO A 334 -4.75 18.82 -3.81
CA PRO A 334 -5.00 20.27 -3.76
C PRO A 334 -6.29 20.57 -3.02
N GLN A 335 -6.25 21.45 -2.04
CA GLN A 335 -7.35 21.77 -1.11
C GLN A 335 -8.66 22.21 -1.77
N ALA A 336 -8.61 22.67 -3.02
CA ALA A 336 -9.76 23.27 -3.70
C ALA A 336 -10.64 22.28 -4.49
N GLN A 337 -10.24 21.02 -4.70
CA GLN A 337 -10.90 20.19 -5.70
C GLN A 337 -11.39 18.81 -5.26
N PHE A 338 -10.88 18.19 -4.15
CA PHE A 338 -11.25 16.80 -3.84
C PHE A 338 -11.28 16.47 -2.33
N PRO A 339 -12.28 16.88 -1.56
CA PRO A 339 -12.47 16.39 -0.19
C PRO A 339 -12.87 14.90 -0.20
N LEU A 340 -12.39 14.11 0.75
CA LEU A 340 -12.71 12.68 0.84
C LEU A 340 -14.07 12.47 1.56
N ALA A 341 -15.07 11.87 0.90
CA ALA A 341 -16.36 11.56 1.54
C ALA A 341 -16.31 10.27 2.35
N SER A 342 -16.98 10.28 3.48
CA SER A 342 -17.12 9.16 4.41
C SER A 342 -18.32 8.24 4.14
N ALA A 343 -19.17 8.53 3.13
CA ALA A 343 -20.35 7.73 2.84
C ALA A 343 -20.16 6.80 1.63
N PRO A 344 -20.53 5.51 1.74
CA PRO A 344 -20.64 4.65 0.57
C PRO A 344 -21.76 5.16 -0.35
N LEU A 345 -21.58 5.00 -1.66
CA LEU A 345 -22.67 5.22 -2.62
C LEU A 345 -23.82 4.28 -2.26
N PRO A 346 -25.10 4.71 -2.41
CA PRO A 346 -26.24 3.85 -2.17
C PRO A 346 -26.15 2.60 -3.08
N GLU A 347 -26.25 1.43 -2.48
CA GLU A 347 -26.35 0.17 -3.22
C GLU A 347 -27.57 0.24 -4.13
N SER A 348 -27.37 -0.05 -5.42
CA SER A 348 -28.47 -0.25 -6.34
C SER A 348 -29.29 -1.46 -5.87
N SER A 349 -30.48 -1.23 -5.36
CA SER A 349 -31.46 -2.26 -4.98
C SER A 349 -31.79 -3.10 -6.21
N HIS A 350 -31.15 -4.24 -6.39
CA HIS A 350 -31.68 -5.33 -7.17
C HIS A 350 -32.12 -6.43 -6.21
N ALA A 351 -33.41 -6.41 -5.88
CA ALA A 351 -34.12 -7.53 -5.35
C ALA A 351 -34.10 -8.68 -6.37
N GLY A 352 -33.60 -9.84 -5.97
CA GLY A 352 -33.61 -11.04 -6.77
C GLY A 352 -33.15 -12.21 -5.91
N ALA A 353 -34.12 -12.83 -5.22
CA ALA A 353 -33.96 -14.02 -4.39
C ALA A 353 -33.32 -15.17 -5.17
N HIS A 354 -32.37 -15.87 -4.54
CA HIS A 354 -32.33 -17.34 -4.53
C HIS A 354 -31.45 -17.82 -3.40
N ALA A 355 -32.08 -18.43 -2.41
CA ALA A 355 -31.45 -19.19 -1.33
C ALA A 355 -30.85 -20.48 -1.87
N GLY A 356 -29.57 -20.69 -1.59
CA GLY A 356 -28.89 -21.97 -1.72
C GLY A 356 -28.17 -22.27 -0.40
N PRO A 357 -28.07 -23.55 0.01
CA PRO A 357 -27.78 -23.95 1.39
C PRO A 357 -26.30 -23.68 1.80
N ALA A 358 -26.14 -23.43 3.09
CA ALA A 358 -24.87 -23.26 3.76
C ALA A 358 -24.00 -24.53 3.72
N PRO A 359 -22.68 -24.42 3.60
CA PRO A 359 -21.76 -25.51 3.92
C PRO A 359 -21.32 -25.47 5.38
N ASN A 360 -21.27 -26.68 5.92
CA ASN A 360 -20.92 -27.12 7.25
C ASN A 360 -19.65 -26.45 7.85
N GLU A 361 -19.79 -26.23 9.15
CA GLU A 361 -18.69 -26.01 10.10
C GLU A 361 -17.68 -27.15 10.09
N PHE A 362 -16.40 -26.84 9.93
CA PHE A 362 -15.32 -27.69 10.42
C PHE A 362 -14.73 -27.02 11.65
N ARG A 363 -14.85 -27.71 12.77
CA ARG A 363 -14.14 -27.43 14.03
C ARG A 363 -12.72 -27.94 13.88
N ASP A 364 -11.81 -27.14 14.39
CA ASP A 364 -10.41 -27.45 14.63
C ASP A 364 -10.19 -28.31 15.84
N ASP A 365 -9.17 -29.14 15.74
CA ASP A 365 -8.25 -29.50 16.81
C ASP A 365 -6.85 -28.93 16.52
#